data_e841215e2d813c5c05b95f12fe319171
#
_entry.id   e841215e2d813c5c05b95f12fe319171
#
_cell.length_a   1.000
_cell.length_b   1.000
_cell.length_c   1.000
_cell.angle_alpha   90.00
_cell.angle_beta   90.00
_cell.angle_gamma   90.00
#
_symmetry.space_group_name_H-M   'P 1'
#
loop_
_entity.id
_entity.type
_entity.pdbx_description
1 polymer ?
#
loop_
_entity_poly.entity_id
_entity_poly.type
_entity_poly.pdbx_seq_one_letter_code
_entity_poly.pdbx_strand_id
1 'polypeptide(L)' 'MERVKVGIIGPGNIGTDLMYKVMRSRNLEMKTMTGIVESEGIRRAAGLGFQTSIEGVEAVARDPEI' A
#
# COMPACT_ATOMS: atom_id res chain seq x y z
N MET A 1 -7.09 16.75 -11.36
CA MET A 1 -5.94 16.89 -10.45
C MET A 1 -5.28 15.53 -10.26
N GLU A 2 -3.97 15.49 -10.40
CA GLU A 2 -3.23 14.28 -10.16
C GLU A 2 -3.22 13.93 -8.69
N ARG A 3 -3.39 12.63 -8.40
CA ARG A 3 -3.31 12.14 -7.04
C ARG A 3 -1.87 11.76 -6.70
N VAL A 4 -1.48 11.98 -5.46
CA VAL A 4 -0.19 11.51 -4.97
C VAL A 4 -0.27 10.01 -4.73
N LYS A 5 0.67 9.27 -5.30
CA LYS A 5 0.71 7.81 -5.14
C LYS A 5 1.34 7.43 -3.82
N VAL A 6 0.72 6.52 -3.10
CA VAL A 6 1.07 6.17 -1.73
C VAL A 6 1.47 4.71 -1.64
N GLY A 7 2.56 4.45 -0.92
CA GLY A 7 2.94 3.10 -0.51
C GLY A 7 2.77 2.96 1.00
N ILE A 8 2.24 1.83 1.44
CA ILE A 8 2.11 1.53 2.87
C ILE A 8 3.07 0.40 3.22
N ILE A 9 3.86 0.63 4.25
CA ILE A 9 4.79 -0.36 4.78
C ILE A 9 4.24 -0.85 6.11
N GLY A 10 4.11 -2.17 6.26
CA GLY A 10 3.53 -2.75 7.46
C GLY A 10 2.02 -2.92 7.34
N PRO A 11 1.55 -4.04 6.74
CA PRO A 11 0.14 -4.23 6.43
C PRO A 11 -0.69 -4.83 7.57
N GLY A 12 -0.34 -4.59 8.82
CA GLY A 12 -1.14 -5.03 9.96
C GLY A 12 -2.46 -4.27 10.05
N ASN A 13 -3.12 -4.34 11.20
CA ASN A 13 -4.42 -3.68 11.36
C ASN A 13 -4.36 -2.19 11.06
N ILE A 14 -3.30 -1.53 11.52
CA ILE A 14 -3.13 -0.09 11.29
C ILE A 14 -2.88 0.19 9.81
N GLY A 15 -2.03 -0.60 9.16
CA GLY A 15 -1.75 -0.44 7.73
C GLY A 15 -2.99 -0.66 6.88
N THR A 16 -3.81 -1.64 7.24
CA THR A 16 -5.06 -1.92 6.54
C THR A 16 -6.03 -0.74 6.68
N ASP A 17 -6.14 -0.18 7.88
CA ASP A 17 -6.98 1.00 8.09
C ASP A 17 -6.51 2.19 7.27
N LEU A 18 -5.19 2.41 7.22
CA LEU A 18 -4.62 3.48 6.42
C LEU A 18 -4.91 3.27 4.94
N MET A 19 -4.82 2.03 4.46
CA MET A 19 -5.15 1.71 3.07
C MET A 19 -6.58 2.14 2.73
N TYR A 20 -7.55 1.81 3.60
CA TYR A 20 -8.93 2.21 3.36
C TYR A 20 -9.10 3.73 3.40
N LYS A 21 -8.38 4.41 4.27
CA LYS A 21 -8.42 5.87 4.32
C LYS A 21 -7.86 6.49 3.05
N VAL A 22 -6.76 5.94 2.54
CA VAL A 22 -6.18 6.41 1.28
C VAL A 22 -7.17 6.20 0.13
N MET A 23 -7.84 5.04 0.10
CA MET A 23 -8.83 4.75 -0.93
C MET A 23 -9.98 5.75 -0.96
N ARG A 24 -10.33 6.33 0.20
CA ARG A 24 -11.39 7.32 0.30
C ARG A 24 -10.91 8.75 0.04
N SER A 25 -9.61 8.95 -0.07
CA SER A 25 -9.04 10.28 -0.27
C SER A 25 -9.19 10.72 -1.72
N ARG A 26 -9.46 12.00 -1.94
CA ARG A 26 -9.49 12.58 -3.28
C ARG A 26 -8.11 12.90 -3.82
N ASN A 27 -7.14 13.05 -2.92
CA ASN A 27 -5.81 13.54 -3.27
C ASN A 27 -4.75 12.44 -3.27
N LEU A 28 -5.08 11.26 -2.76
CA LEU A 28 -4.15 10.15 -2.62
C LEU A 28 -4.63 8.94 -3.41
N GLU A 29 -3.68 8.22 -3.97
CA GLU A 29 -3.96 7.00 -4.72
C GLU A 29 -3.11 5.88 -4.13
N MET A 30 -3.77 4.79 -3.75
CA MET A 30 -3.07 3.63 -3.21
C MET A 30 -2.35 2.91 -4.33
N LYS A 31 -1.04 2.72 -4.19
CA LYS A 31 -0.27 2.00 -5.19
C LYS A 31 0.24 0.67 -4.68
N THR A 32 0.89 0.67 -3.53
CA THR A 32 1.59 -0.52 -3.04
C THR A 32 1.37 -0.72 -1.56
N MET A 33 1.15 -1.97 -1.15
CA MET A 33 1.23 -2.36 0.25
C MET A 33 2.33 -3.41 0.39
N THR A 34 3.25 -3.19 1.30
CA THR A 34 4.39 -4.08 1.48
C THR A 34 4.62 -4.42 2.95
N GLY A 35 5.19 -5.57 3.20
CA GLY A 35 5.57 -6.04 4.52
C GLY A 35 6.80 -6.92 4.39
N ILE A 36 7.20 -7.57 5.47
CA ILE A 36 8.33 -8.48 5.44
C ILE A 36 7.91 -9.94 5.43
N VAL A 37 6.62 -10.21 5.66
CA VAL A 37 6.04 -11.55 5.59
C VAL A 37 4.66 -11.47 4.95
N GLU A 38 4.21 -12.59 4.42
CA GLU A 38 2.85 -12.69 3.91
C GLU A 38 1.86 -12.47 5.04
N SER A 39 0.78 -11.75 4.78
CA SER A 39 -0.22 -11.43 5.81
C SER A 39 -1.60 -11.27 5.18
N GLU A 40 -2.62 -11.25 6.04
CA GLU A 40 -3.98 -11.02 5.58
C GLU A 40 -4.12 -9.63 4.93
N GLY A 41 -3.44 -8.62 5.47
CA GLY A 41 -3.47 -7.27 4.91
C GLY A 41 -2.91 -7.23 3.49
N ILE A 42 -1.81 -7.94 3.25
CA ILE A 42 -1.24 -8.04 1.91
C ILE A 42 -2.20 -8.76 0.97
N ARG A 43 -2.79 -9.87 1.41
CA ARG A 43 -3.75 -10.60 0.57
C ARG A 43 -4.97 -9.75 0.25
N ARG A 44 -5.42 -8.97 1.21
CA ARG A 44 -6.56 -8.07 1.01
C ARG A 44 -6.24 -6.98 0.00
N ALA A 45 -5.05 -6.37 0.12
CA ALA A 45 -4.61 -5.35 -0.83
C ALA A 45 -4.48 -5.92 -2.25
N ALA A 46 -3.94 -7.13 -2.37
CA ALA A 46 -3.84 -7.80 -3.66
C ALA A 46 -5.22 -8.07 -4.25
N GLY A 47 -6.17 -8.49 -3.43
CA GLY A 47 -7.55 -8.72 -3.86
C GLY A 47 -8.25 -7.46 -4.34
N LEU A 48 -7.81 -6.30 -3.85
CA LEU A 48 -8.34 -5.00 -4.29
C LEU A 48 -7.62 -4.46 -5.53
N GLY A 49 -6.62 -5.18 -6.04
CA GLY A 49 -5.93 -4.80 -7.26
C GLY A 49 -4.68 -3.95 -7.06
N PHE A 50 -4.23 -3.76 -5.83
CA PHE A 50 -3.02 -2.99 -5.55
C PHE A 50 -1.77 -3.86 -5.68
N GLN A 51 -0.63 -3.24 -5.96
CA GLN A 51 0.64 -3.93 -5.93
C GLN A 51 0.94 -4.37 -4.50
N THR A 52 1.53 -5.55 -4.34
CA THR A 52 1.91 -6.05 -3.03
C THR A 52 3.30 -6.64 -3.09
N SER A 53 3.98 -6.70 -1.94
CA SER A 53 5.34 -7.19 -1.86
C SER A 53 5.66 -7.58 -0.42
N ILE A 54 6.63 -8.46 -0.23
CA ILE A 54 7.20 -8.77 1.08
C ILE A 54 8.61 -8.23 1.24
N GLU A 55 8.99 -7.29 0.38
CA GLU A 55 10.32 -6.67 0.42
C GLU A 55 10.44 -5.51 1.39
N GLY A 56 9.35 -5.15 2.06
CA GLY A 56 9.37 -4.09 3.07
C GLY A 56 9.61 -2.72 2.46
N VAL A 57 10.43 -1.92 3.13
CA VAL A 57 10.66 -0.53 2.73
C VAL A 57 11.25 -0.40 1.33
N GLU A 58 12.00 -1.39 0.88
CA GLU A 58 12.64 -1.31 -0.43
C GLU A 58 11.65 -1.25 -1.58
N ALA A 59 10.50 -1.92 -1.45
CA ALA A 59 9.50 -1.89 -2.49
C ALA A 59 8.97 -0.47 -2.72
N VAL A 60 8.89 0.33 -1.65
CA VAL A 60 8.45 1.73 -1.74
C VAL A 60 9.60 2.63 -2.18
N ALA A 61 10.78 2.41 -1.61
CA ALA A 61 11.95 3.26 -1.92
C ALA A 61 12.39 3.16 -3.37
N ARG A 62 12.20 1.99 -4.01
CA ARG A 62 12.57 1.80 -5.41
C ARG A 62 11.56 2.36 -6.40
N ASP A 63 10.36 2.65 -5.95
CA ASP A 63 9.30 3.05 -6.85
C ASP A 63 9.37 4.55 -7.11
N PRO A 64 9.69 4.97 -8.34
CA PRO A 64 9.85 6.38 -8.64
C PRO A 64 8.54 7.16 -8.62
N GLU A 65 7.40 6.47 -8.56
CA GLU A 65 6.10 7.13 -8.54
C GLU A 65 5.61 7.43 -7.12
N ILE A 66 6.25 6.83 -6.12
CA ILE A 66 5.86 7.03 -4.73
C ILE A 66 6.73 8.10 -4.08
#